data_bb9dde8da85622f54329fab78a957e3e
#
_entry.id   bb9dde8da85622f54329fab78a957e3e
#
_cell.length_a   1.000
_cell.length_b   1.000
_cell.length_c   1.000
_cell.angle_alpha   90.00
_cell.angle_beta   90.00
_cell.angle_gamma   90.00
#
_symmetry.space_group_name_H-M   'P 1'
#
loop_
_entity.id
_entity.type
_entity.pdbx_description
1 polymer ?
#
loop_
_entity_poly.entity_id
_entity_poly.type
_entity_poly.pdbx_seq_one_letter_code
_entity_poly.pdbx_strand_id
1 'polypeptide(L)'
;MKKQITYLMTALLATIAVSNAATPDKAAMEAKEKSAWQAFKDKNSDAFKKVVDKDIRCVYANRLSTSLQNELADMQKWDMKSFEFSDFDMFSDEKDVIVTTYKVKVDGTVDGKDASGTYNAGSVWKLENGQWLAIFHTNIKQEAPQ
;
A
#
# COMPACT_ATOMS: atom_id res chain seq x y z
N MET A 1 -7.91 39.42 57.96
CA MET A 1 -8.75 38.74 56.98
C MET A 1 -7.85 38.11 55.94
N LYS A 2 -7.59 36.79 56.00
CA LYS A 2 -6.71 36.08 55.04
C LYS A 2 -7.65 35.41 54.01
N LYS A 3 -7.55 35.84 52.72
CA LYS A 3 -8.24 35.23 51.62
C LYS A 3 -7.47 33.98 51.19
N GLN A 4 -8.02 32.81 51.37
CA GLN A 4 -7.53 31.56 50.76
C GLN A 4 -8.05 31.48 49.36
N ILE A 5 -7.11 31.41 48.40
CA ILE A 5 -7.39 31.17 47.00
C ILE A 5 -7.21 29.67 46.76
N THR A 6 -8.32 28.96 46.56
CA THR A 6 -8.32 27.54 46.21
C THR A 6 -8.15 27.38 44.72
N TYR A 7 -6.99 26.88 44.31
CA TYR A 7 -6.79 26.48 42.88
C TYR A 7 -7.43 25.14 42.60
N LEU A 8 -8.49 25.18 41.82
CA LEU A 8 -9.14 23.97 41.28
C LEU A 8 -8.30 23.49 40.07
N MET A 9 -7.49 22.45 40.27
CA MET A 9 -6.76 21.79 39.21
C MET A 9 -7.72 20.84 38.47
N THR A 10 -8.23 21.26 37.33
CA THR A 10 -9.02 20.39 36.43
C THR A 10 -8.02 19.54 35.63
N ALA A 11 -7.83 18.29 36.04
CA ALA A 11 -7.08 17.31 35.26
C ALA A 11 -7.90 16.90 34.02
N LEU A 12 -7.50 17.37 32.85
CA LEU A 12 -8.05 16.95 31.56
C LEU A 12 -7.48 15.57 31.22
N LEU A 13 -8.20 14.50 31.56
CA LEU A 13 -7.89 13.14 31.09
C LEU A 13 -8.19 13.06 29.59
N ALA A 14 -7.15 13.22 28.77
CA ALA A 14 -7.20 12.91 27.35
C ALA A 14 -7.30 11.37 27.23
N THR A 15 -8.50 10.85 27.03
CA THR A 15 -8.71 9.47 26.61
C THR A 15 -8.19 9.33 25.17
N ILE A 16 -7.02 8.72 25.02
CA ILE A 16 -6.53 8.28 23.70
C ILE A 16 -7.45 7.12 23.29
N ALA A 17 -8.42 7.41 22.44
CA ALA A 17 -9.19 6.38 21.76
C ALA A 17 -8.22 5.65 20.82
N VAL A 18 -7.73 4.48 21.24
CA VAL A 18 -7.07 3.54 20.33
C VAL A 18 -8.18 3.03 19.41
N SER A 19 -8.33 3.64 18.24
CA SER A 19 -9.18 3.09 17.19
C SER A 19 -8.50 1.80 16.71
N ASN A 20 -8.99 0.66 17.17
CA ASN A 20 -8.69 -0.62 16.54
C ASN A 20 -9.28 -0.53 15.11
N ALA A 21 -8.43 -0.24 14.14
CA ALA A 21 -8.85 -0.35 12.74
C ALA A 21 -9.25 -1.83 12.52
N ALA A 22 -10.52 -2.05 12.22
CA ALA A 22 -10.99 -3.39 11.90
C ALA A 22 -10.24 -3.92 10.67
N THR A 23 -10.02 -5.23 10.62
CA THR A 23 -9.49 -5.89 9.42
C THR A 23 -10.42 -5.56 8.26
N PRO A 24 -9.92 -4.98 7.15
CA PRO A 24 -10.76 -4.67 6.00
C PRO A 24 -11.34 -5.96 5.39
N ASP A 25 -12.54 -5.88 4.85
CA ASP A 25 -13.07 -6.94 4.03
C ASP A 25 -12.37 -7.01 2.65
N LYS A 26 -12.67 -8.05 1.88
CA LYS A 26 -12.05 -8.29 0.57
C LYS A 26 -12.21 -7.10 -0.38
N ALA A 27 -13.40 -6.49 -0.42
CA ALA A 27 -13.66 -5.36 -1.31
C ALA A 27 -12.90 -4.09 -0.90
N ALA A 28 -12.82 -3.80 0.40
CA ALA A 28 -12.05 -2.69 0.94
C ALA A 28 -10.55 -2.88 0.71
N MET A 29 -10.05 -4.14 0.82
CA MET A 29 -8.65 -4.43 0.57
C MET A 29 -8.30 -4.35 -0.92
N GLU A 30 -9.17 -4.84 -1.81
CA GLU A 30 -9.01 -4.68 -3.26
C GLU A 30 -8.98 -3.20 -3.66
N ALA A 31 -9.87 -2.38 -3.08
CA ALA A 31 -9.86 -0.94 -3.31
C ALA A 31 -8.56 -0.28 -2.86
N LYS A 32 -7.99 -0.74 -1.74
CA LYS A 32 -6.70 -0.25 -1.22
C LYS A 32 -5.54 -0.63 -2.16
N GLU A 33 -5.49 -1.87 -2.64
CA GLU A 33 -4.50 -2.29 -3.67
C GLU A 33 -4.62 -1.42 -4.92
N LYS A 34 -5.84 -1.25 -5.44
CA LYS A 34 -6.09 -0.39 -6.61
C LYS A 34 -5.65 1.05 -6.38
N SER A 35 -5.79 1.56 -5.14
CA SER A 35 -5.34 2.93 -4.82
C SER A 35 -3.82 3.09 -4.90
N ALA A 36 -3.05 2.06 -4.51
CA ALA A 36 -1.59 2.05 -4.66
C ALA A 36 -1.19 2.04 -6.15
N TRP A 37 -1.82 1.18 -6.95
CA TRP A 37 -1.61 1.13 -8.39
C TRP A 37 -2.01 2.43 -9.10
N GLN A 38 -3.13 3.04 -8.69
CA GLN A 38 -3.57 4.31 -9.25
C GLN A 38 -2.58 5.43 -8.92
N ALA A 39 -2.12 5.51 -7.66
CA ALA A 39 -1.13 6.50 -7.26
C ALA A 39 0.19 6.31 -8.04
N PHE A 40 0.61 5.07 -8.27
CA PHE A 40 1.79 4.76 -9.08
C PHE A 40 1.60 5.17 -10.54
N LYS A 41 0.47 4.81 -11.16
CA LYS A 41 0.10 5.19 -12.53
C LYS A 41 0.09 6.70 -12.73
N ASP A 42 -0.50 7.44 -11.79
CA ASP A 42 -0.64 8.89 -11.86
C ASP A 42 0.63 9.64 -11.43
N LYS A 43 1.69 8.90 -11.07
CA LYS A 43 2.95 9.45 -10.53
C LYS A 43 2.72 10.34 -9.31
N ASN A 44 1.68 10.02 -8.54
CA ASN A 44 1.30 10.74 -7.33
C ASN A 44 2.07 10.20 -6.13
N SER A 45 3.29 10.71 -5.93
CA SER A 45 4.17 10.29 -4.84
C SER A 45 3.55 10.46 -3.45
N ASP A 46 2.74 11.50 -3.24
CA ASP A 46 2.15 11.77 -1.92
C ASP A 46 1.01 10.79 -1.60
N ALA A 47 0.20 10.42 -2.59
CA ALA A 47 -0.81 9.37 -2.43
C ALA A 47 -0.15 8.00 -2.22
N PHE A 48 0.92 7.70 -2.96
CA PHE A 48 1.65 6.44 -2.84
C PHE A 48 2.27 6.25 -1.46
N LYS A 49 2.91 7.28 -0.90
CA LYS A 49 3.49 7.29 0.46
C LYS A 49 2.45 7.04 1.58
N LYS A 50 1.16 7.29 1.34
CA LYS A 50 0.10 7.05 2.32
C LYS A 50 -0.30 5.58 2.45
N VAL A 51 0.03 4.76 1.45
CA VAL A 51 -0.39 3.35 1.37
C VAL A 51 0.79 2.38 1.31
N VAL A 52 2.02 2.88 1.15
CA VAL A 52 3.23 2.06 1.06
C VAL A 52 4.19 2.44 2.18
N ASP A 53 4.72 1.44 2.88
CA ASP A 53 5.68 1.65 3.95
C ASP A 53 7.03 2.15 3.41
N LYS A 54 7.74 2.96 4.21
CA LYS A 54 9.06 3.52 3.84
C LYS A 54 10.13 2.45 3.62
N ASP A 55 10.00 1.34 4.33
CA ASP A 55 10.93 0.20 4.31
C ASP A 55 10.41 -0.97 3.47
N ILE A 56 9.47 -0.74 2.56
CA ILE A 56 8.90 -1.76 1.67
C ILE A 56 9.99 -2.60 0.99
N ARG A 57 9.72 -3.87 0.81
CA ARG A 57 10.53 -4.78 0.00
C ARG A 57 9.73 -5.22 -1.22
N CYS A 58 10.35 -5.14 -2.39
CA CYS A 58 9.72 -5.62 -3.61
C CYS A 58 10.62 -6.60 -4.34
N VAL A 59 9.99 -7.63 -4.93
CA VAL A 59 10.66 -8.63 -5.76
C VAL A 59 10.05 -8.61 -7.14
N TYR A 60 10.89 -8.37 -8.14
CA TYR A 60 10.52 -8.36 -9.55
C TYR A 60 11.35 -9.40 -10.31
N ALA A 61 10.96 -9.74 -11.51
CA ALA A 61 11.63 -10.78 -12.31
C ALA A 61 13.14 -10.51 -12.50
N ASN A 62 13.57 -9.26 -12.56
CA ASN A 62 14.93 -8.85 -12.90
C ASN A 62 15.62 -8.00 -11.83
N ARG A 63 14.97 -7.69 -10.71
CA ARG A 63 15.54 -6.82 -9.66
C ARG A 63 14.85 -6.98 -8.31
N LEU A 64 15.56 -6.54 -7.28
CA LEU A 64 15.05 -6.33 -5.93
C LEU A 64 14.97 -4.83 -5.64
N SER A 65 13.95 -4.42 -4.89
CA SER A 65 13.81 -3.07 -4.37
C SER A 65 13.67 -3.15 -2.84
N THR A 66 14.33 -2.24 -2.14
CA THR A 66 14.49 -2.31 -0.69
C THR A 66 14.01 -1.08 0.06
N SER A 67 13.33 -0.17 -0.63
CA SER A 67 12.80 1.05 -0.02
C SER A 67 11.72 1.70 -0.88
N LEU A 68 10.86 2.49 -0.24
CA LEU A 68 9.92 3.36 -0.92
C LEU A 68 10.61 4.34 -1.89
N GLN A 69 11.80 4.82 -1.55
CA GLN A 69 12.55 5.72 -2.44
C GLN A 69 12.89 5.08 -3.77
N ASN A 70 13.23 3.79 -3.78
CA ASN A 70 13.48 3.05 -5.02
C ASN A 70 12.19 2.92 -5.85
N GLU A 71 11.05 2.65 -5.21
CA GLU A 71 9.76 2.57 -5.90
C GLU A 71 9.32 3.91 -6.49
N LEU A 72 9.58 5.02 -5.78
CA LEU A 72 9.31 6.36 -6.31
C LEU A 72 10.20 6.72 -7.49
N ALA A 73 11.45 6.27 -7.50
CA ALA A 73 12.34 6.44 -8.66
C ALA A 73 11.87 5.62 -9.87
N ASP A 74 11.39 4.39 -9.64
CA ASP A 74 10.86 3.55 -10.71
C ASP A 74 9.52 4.05 -11.25
N MET A 75 8.67 4.61 -10.39
CA MET A 75 7.43 5.27 -10.79
C MET A 75 7.66 6.31 -11.90
N GLN A 76 8.78 7.04 -11.87
CA GLN A 76 9.07 8.06 -12.88
C GLN A 76 9.41 7.46 -14.25
N LYS A 77 9.90 6.21 -14.30
CA LYS A 77 10.26 5.51 -15.54
C LYS A 77 9.05 4.91 -16.26
N TRP A 78 7.95 4.68 -15.51
CA TRP A 78 6.74 4.13 -16.05
C TRP A 78 5.89 5.19 -16.76
N ASP A 79 5.30 4.80 -17.88
CA ASP A 79 4.21 5.52 -18.54
C ASP A 79 3.03 4.53 -18.69
N MET A 80 2.31 4.35 -17.59
CA MET A 80 1.20 3.41 -17.48
C MET A 80 -0.10 4.10 -17.93
N LYS A 81 -0.72 3.59 -18.99
CA LYS A 81 -1.99 4.10 -19.52
C LYS A 81 -3.19 3.55 -18.76
N SER A 82 -3.16 2.25 -18.50
CA SER A 82 -4.25 1.58 -17.77
C SER A 82 -3.75 0.37 -17.01
N PHE A 83 -4.54 -0.04 -16.01
CA PHE A 83 -4.41 -1.33 -15.34
C PHE A 83 -5.79 -1.89 -15.01
N GLU A 84 -5.91 -3.21 -14.97
CA GLU A 84 -7.15 -3.91 -14.63
C GLU A 84 -6.83 -5.14 -13.77
N PHE A 85 -7.55 -5.30 -12.65
CA PHE A 85 -7.39 -6.43 -11.73
C PHE A 85 -8.32 -7.59 -12.12
N SER A 86 -7.84 -8.81 -11.93
CA SER A 86 -8.64 -10.03 -11.93
C SER A 86 -8.11 -11.01 -10.88
N ASP A 87 -8.94 -11.99 -10.54
CA ASP A 87 -8.60 -13.09 -9.61
C ASP A 87 -8.09 -12.57 -8.24
N PHE A 88 -8.64 -11.44 -7.77
CA PHE A 88 -8.24 -10.90 -6.48
C PHE A 88 -8.67 -11.80 -5.34
N ASP A 89 -7.71 -12.13 -4.48
CA ASP A 89 -7.95 -12.86 -3.25
C ASP A 89 -7.13 -12.29 -2.09
N MET A 90 -7.58 -12.57 -0.85
CA MET A 90 -6.88 -12.14 0.34
C MET A 90 -6.92 -13.23 1.42
N PHE A 91 -5.86 -13.28 2.19
CA PHE A 91 -5.72 -14.14 3.36
C PHE A 91 -5.26 -13.32 4.56
N SER A 92 -5.86 -13.58 5.71
CA SER A 92 -5.45 -12.98 6.98
C SER A 92 -5.83 -13.94 8.11
N ASP A 93 -4.85 -14.41 8.87
CA ASP A 93 -5.01 -15.16 10.12
C ASP A 93 -4.51 -14.37 11.33
N GLU A 94 -3.92 -13.21 11.09
CA GLU A 94 -3.42 -12.28 12.10
C GLU A 94 -4.22 -10.97 12.07
N LYS A 95 -4.28 -10.29 13.21
CA LYS A 95 -5.08 -9.05 13.33
C LYS A 95 -4.50 -7.86 12.56
N ASP A 96 -3.21 -7.89 12.28
CA ASP A 96 -2.43 -6.77 11.76
C ASP A 96 -1.67 -7.10 10.47
N VAL A 97 -1.92 -8.27 9.86
CA VAL A 97 -1.28 -8.69 8.60
C VAL A 97 -2.33 -9.22 7.63
N ILE A 98 -2.25 -8.77 6.39
CA ILE A 98 -3.06 -9.26 5.26
C ILE A 98 -2.11 -9.59 4.09
N VAL A 99 -2.31 -10.75 3.48
CA VAL A 99 -1.66 -11.13 2.23
C VAL A 99 -2.69 -11.05 1.11
N THR A 100 -2.34 -10.40 0.02
CA THR A 100 -3.19 -10.30 -1.18
C THR A 100 -2.50 -10.97 -2.36
N THR A 101 -3.30 -11.59 -3.23
CA THR A 101 -2.85 -12.13 -4.53
C THR A 101 -3.84 -11.76 -5.60
N TYR A 102 -3.36 -11.45 -6.80
CA TYR A 102 -4.21 -11.06 -7.91
C TYR A 102 -3.46 -11.13 -9.24
N LYS A 103 -4.18 -11.05 -10.33
CA LYS A 103 -3.62 -10.72 -11.64
C LYS A 103 -3.87 -9.25 -11.93
N VAL A 104 -2.93 -8.62 -12.60
CA VAL A 104 -3.10 -7.27 -13.12
C VAL A 104 -2.68 -7.22 -14.57
N LYS A 105 -3.61 -6.79 -15.43
CA LYS A 105 -3.32 -6.48 -16.83
C LYS A 105 -2.91 -5.02 -16.92
N VAL A 106 -1.75 -4.76 -17.50
CA VAL A 106 -1.17 -3.41 -17.64
C VAL A 106 -1.05 -3.07 -19.11
N ASP A 107 -1.35 -1.84 -19.49
CA ASP A 107 -0.97 -1.20 -20.76
C ASP A 107 -0.03 -0.04 -20.44
N GLY A 108 1.17 -0.05 -21.00
CA GLY A 108 2.15 0.99 -20.73
C GLY A 108 3.58 0.65 -21.13
N THR A 109 4.49 1.59 -20.87
CA THR A 109 5.91 1.45 -21.16
C THR A 109 6.77 1.72 -19.93
N VAL A 110 8.00 1.19 -19.90
CA VAL A 110 9.06 1.52 -18.94
C VAL A 110 10.27 1.99 -19.73
N ASP A 111 10.76 3.20 -19.45
CA ASP A 111 11.86 3.82 -20.21
C ASP A 111 11.62 3.74 -21.74
N GLY A 112 10.35 3.93 -22.16
CA GLY A 112 9.93 3.90 -23.56
C GLY A 112 9.82 2.50 -24.18
N LYS A 113 10.08 1.42 -23.44
CA LYS A 113 9.94 0.04 -23.91
C LYS A 113 8.60 -0.54 -23.48
N ASP A 114 7.94 -1.29 -24.34
CA ASP A 114 6.66 -1.93 -24.07
C ASP A 114 6.75 -2.87 -22.84
N ALA A 115 5.92 -2.57 -21.86
CA ALA A 115 5.76 -3.35 -20.64
C ALA A 115 4.34 -3.88 -20.50
N SER A 116 3.50 -3.76 -21.53
CA SER A 116 2.13 -4.24 -21.53
C SER A 116 2.07 -5.74 -21.34
N GLY A 117 1.04 -6.23 -20.64
CA GLY A 117 0.81 -7.65 -20.40
C GLY A 117 0.09 -7.92 -19.11
N THR A 118 -0.09 -9.21 -18.80
CA THR A 118 -0.65 -9.67 -17.54
C THR A 118 0.47 -10.05 -16.58
N TYR A 119 0.33 -9.63 -15.33
CA TYR A 119 1.28 -9.92 -14.26
C TYR A 119 0.56 -10.69 -13.15
N ASN A 120 1.24 -11.71 -12.59
CA ASN A 120 0.88 -12.27 -11.29
C ASN A 120 1.45 -11.35 -10.22
N ALA A 121 0.62 -10.89 -9.32
CA ALA A 121 0.98 -9.90 -8.32
C ALA A 121 0.50 -10.31 -6.93
N GLY A 122 1.13 -9.74 -5.92
CA GLY A 122 0.73 -9.90 -4.54
C GLY A 122 1.43 -8.92 -3.62
N SER A 123 0.80 -8.66 -2.48
CA SER A 123 1.32 -7.76 -1.46
C SER A 123 1.14 -8.34 -0.07
N VAL A 124 1.99 -7.93 0.86
CA VAL A 124 1.78 -8.07 2.29
C VAL A 124 1.50 -6.69 2.85
N TRP A 125 0.36 -6.57 3.52
CA TRP A 125 -0.09 -5.36 4.20
C TRP A 125 0.00 -5.55 5.68
N LYS A 126 0.44 -4.52 6.40
CA LYS A 126 0.56 -4.51 7.85
C LYS A 126 -0.18 -3.30 8.42
N LEU A 127 -0.89 -3.53 9.53
CA LEU A 127 -1.52 -2.45 10.30
C LEU A 127 -0.49 -1.79 11.21
N GLU A 128 -0.16 -0.53 10.94
CA GLU A 128 0.74 0.27 11.76
C GLU A 128 0.09 1.61 12.11
N ASN A 129 0.03 1.94 13.39
CA ASN A 129 -0.55 3.20 13.89
C ASN A 129 -1.97 3.49 13.35
N GLY A 130 -2.79 2.44 13.19
CA GLY A 130 -4.16 2.53 12.66
C GLY A 130 -4.25 2.64 11.13
N GLN A 131 -3.15 2.47 10.40
CA GLN A 131 -3.10 2.51 8.94
C GLN A 131 -2.58 1.19 8.38
N TRP A 132 -3.22 0.69 7.32
CA TRP A 132 -2.73 -0.44 6.56
C TRP A 132 -1.73 0.04 5.52
N LEU A 133 -0.48 -0.42 5.62
CA LEU A 133 0.62 -0.08 4.73
C LEU A 133 1.16 -1.34 4.04
N ALA A 134 1.43 -1.27 2.74
CA ALA A 134 2.12 -2.33 2.02
C ALA A 134 3.59 -2.38 2.45
N ILE A 135 4.02 -3.51 3.03
CA ILE A 135 5.40 -3.76 3.47
C ILE A 135 6.18 -4.64 2.50
N PHE A 136 5.46 -5.37 1.64
CA PHE A 136 6.03 -6.20 0.59
C PHE A 136 5.14 -6.15 -0.65
N HIS A 137 5.76 -6.17 -1.83
CA HIS A 137 5.06 -6.27 -3.11
C HIS A 137 5.86 -7.09 -4.11
N THR A 138 5.15 -7.81 -4.98
CA THR A 138 5.73 -8.47 -6.14
C THR A 138 4.77 -8.36 -7.33
N ASN A 139 5.32 -8.24 -8.53
CA ASN A 139 4.59 -8.48 -9.77
C ASN A 139 5.55 -9.11 -10.80
N ILE A 140 5.14 -10.22 -11.36
CA ILE A 140 5.90 -11.00 -12.33
C ILE A 140 5.07 -11.12 -13.60
N LYS A 141 5.59 -10.62 -14.72
CA LYS A 141 4.92 -10.72 -16.01
C LYS A 141 4.74 -12.19 -16.40
N GLN A 142 3.53 -12.54 -16.82
CA GLN A 142 3.26 -13.88 -17.34
C GLN A 142 3.98 -14.05 -18.68
N GLU A 143 4.60 -15.20 -18.85
CA GLU A 143 5.11 -15.60 -20.17
C GLU A 143 3.95 -15.93 -21.10
N ALA A 144 4.14 -15.63 -22.40
CA ALA A 144 3.16 -16.08 -23.40
C ALA A 144 3.09 -17.61 -23.40
N PRO A 145 1.90 -18.22 -23.56
CA PRO A 145 1.81 -19.65 -23.75
C PRO A 145 2.73 -20.08 -24.92
N GLN A 146 3.55 -21.10 -24.66
CA GLN A 146 4.41 -21.69 -25.70
C GLN A 146 3.55 -22.49 -26.69
#